data_7cb0a328953b0203ec77d7a19fd0dd43
#
_entry.id   7cb0a328953b0203ec77d7a19fd0dd43
#
_cell.length_a   1.000
_cell.length_b   1.000
_cell.length_c   1.000
_cell.angle_alpha   90.00
_cell.angle_beta   90.00
_cell.angle_gamma   90.00
#
_symmetry.space_group_name_H-M   'P 1'
#
loop_
_entity.id
_entity.type
_entity.pdbx_description
1 polymer ?
#
loop_
_entity_poly.entity_id
_entity_poly.type
_entity_poly.pdbx_seq_one_letter_code
_entity_poly.pdbx_strand_id
1 'polypeptide(L)'
;MRRETNNDRQQRLFVTGLLISAVVGALIGLLWPLWFPADSACETTIPDASFSVPTLAMGGTQLPGEEGAAMKICCLTFDDGPSKYTPQVLAALEKCDAKATFFVTAQDANQDYLSYLTDIEAAGHQIALHSASHSYSRIYSSTENFWLDIKALRATLANYIDVDAIHWLRFPGGSTNTVSHRYGGRQIMQQLKAQAEQKGYAWIDWNVCAEDATASHPNAAQILRNVQNDAKDQSICVVLMHDTNATHETVKALPDILEWVAAKGYHFFTVQQMAE
;
A
#
# COMPACT_ATOMS: atom_id res chain seq x y z
N MET A 1 -63.57 -12.35 22.79
CA MET A 1 -62.69 -12.24 21.66
C MET A 1 -62.51 -10.75 21.35
N ARG A 2 -61.36 -10.14 21.78
CA ARG A 2 -61.04 -8.74 21.40
C ARG A 2 -60.54 -8.75 19.98
N ARG A 3 -61.18 -7.96 19.10
CA ARG A 3 -60.65 -7.73 17.73
C ARG A 3 -59.36 -6.89 17.84
N GLU A 4 -58.22 -7.44 17.38
CA GLU A 4 -56.98 -6.68 17.20
C GLU A 4 -57.24 -5.49 16.25
N THR A 5 -56.82 -4.31 16.66
CA THR A 5 -56.94 -3.12 15.82
C THR A 5 -55.82 -3.08 14.79
N ASN A 6 -56.08 -2.42 13.64
CA ASN A 6 -55.11 -2.29 12.57
C ASN A 6 -53.78 -1.60 13.04
N ASN A 7 -53.90 -0.82 14.13
CA ASN A 7 -52.77 -0.12 14.75
C ASN A 7 -51.84 -1.09 15.51
N ASP A 8 -52.43 -2.08 16.21
CA ASP A 8 -51.66 -3.09 16.94
C ASP A 8 -50.85 -3.99 15.97
N ARG A 9 -51.41 -4.25 14.79
CA ARG A 9 -50.75 -5.03 13.74
C ARG A 9 -49.60 -4.25 13.11
N GLN A 10 -49.77 -2.93 12.84
CA GLN A 10 -48.70 -2.08 12.32
C GLN A 10 -47.55 -1.90 13.33
N GLN A 11 -47.85 -1.71 14.62
CA GLN A 11 -46.84 -1.62 15.67
C GLN A 11 -46.02 -2.92 15.81
N ARG A 12 -46.68 -4.08 15.76
CA ARG A 12 -45.98 -5.38 15.79
C ARG A 12 -45.08 -5.58 14.59
N LEU A 13 -45.52 -5.20 13.39
CA LEU A 13 -44.69 -5.28 12.17
C LEU A 13 -43.49 -4.31 12.24
N PHE A 14 -43.66 -3.12 12.83
CA PHE A 14 -42.61 -2.15 13.01
C PHE A 14 -41.54 -2.62 14.02
N VAL A 15 -41.99 -3.17 15.17
CA VAL A 15 -41.10 -3.74 16.21
C VAL A 15 -40.38 -4.98 15.70
N THR A 16 -41.06 -5.84 14.94
CA THR A 16 -40.45 -7.04 14.35
C THR A 16 -39.42 -6.66 13.28
N GLY A 17 -39.71 -5.65 12.46
CA GLY A 17 -38.75 -5.12 11.46
C GLY A 17 -37.51 -4.52 12.11
N LEU A 18 -37.64 -3.75 13.21
CA LEU A 18 -36.55 -3.19 13.97
C LEU A 18 -35.67 -4.27 14.63
N LEU A 19 -36.30 -5.32 15.19
CA LEU A 19 -35.55 -6.44 15.78
C LEU A 19 -34.81 -7.27 14.75
N ILE A 20 -35.39 -7.51 13.58
CA ILE A 20 -34.72 -8.20 12.47
C ILE A 20 -33.54 -7.36 11.95
N SER A 21 -33.69 -6.04 11.80
CA SER A 21 -32.62 -5.16 11.38
C SER A 21 -31.47 -5.11 12.39
N ALA A 22 -31.77 -5.12 13.70
CA ALA A 22 -30.79 -5.15 14.76
C ALA A 22 -30.00 -6.48 14.80
N VAL A 23 -30.70 -7.60 14.60
CA VAL A 23 -30.09 -8.94 14.57
C VAL A 23 -29.22 -9.11 13.32
N VAL A 24 -29.70 -8.66 12.16
CA VAL A 24 -28.90 -8.69 10.90
C VAL A 24 -27.70 -7.78 11.01
N GLY A 25 -27.84 -6.58 11.58
CA GLY A 25 -26.71 -5.68 11.83
C GLY A 25 -25.68 -6.27 12.80
N ALA A 26 -26.14 -6.93 13.88
CA ALA A 26 -25.25 -7.60 14.83
C ALA A 26 -24.55 -8.83 14.24
N LEU A 27 -25.23 -9.60 13.38
CA LEU A 27 -24.63 -10.73 12.67
C LEU A 27 -23.63 -10.27 11.61
N ILE A 28 -23.91 -9.18 10.89
CA ILE A 28 -22.97 -8.58 9.96
C ILE A 28 -21.76 -8.06 10.73
N GLY A 29 -21.95 -7.38 11.87
CA GLY A 29 -20.85 -6.89 12.71
C GLY A 29 -19.99 -8.00 13.32
N LEU A 30 -20.59 -9.14 13.67
CA LEU A 30 -19.89 -10.31 14.21
C LEU A 30 -19.18 -11.14 13.12
N LEU A 31 -19.69 -11.13 11.89
CA LEU A 31 -19.10 -11.84 10.75
C LEU A 31 -18.17 -10.96 9.90
N TRP A 32 -18.20 -9.63 10.11
CA TRP A 32 -17.33 -8.69 9.41
C TRP A 32 -15.84 -9.05 9.51
N PRO A 33 -15.29 -9.45 10.67
CA PRO A 33 -13.90 -9.91 10.76
C PRO A 33 -13.62 -11.22 10.03
N LEU A 34 -14.65 -12.01 9.70
CA LEU A 34 -14.51 -13.26 8.94
C LEU A 34 -14.53 -13.05 7.41
N TRP A 35 -15.14 -11.96 6.96
CA TRP A 35 -15.27 -11.60 5.55
C TRP A 35 -14.22 -10.58 5.10
N PHE A 36 -13.80 -9.73 6.04
CA PHE A 36 -12.72 -8.76 5.84
C PHE A 36 -11.70 -8.96 6.97
N PRO A 37 -10.78 -9.93 6.86
CA PRO A 37 -9.67 -9.95 7.78
C PRO A 37 -8.99 -8.58 7.74
N ALA A 38 -8.73 -8.00 8.92
CA ALA A 38 -7.96 -6.78 9.06
C ALA A 38 -6.49 -7.12 8.77
N ASP A 39 -6.18 -7.35 7.50
CA ASP A 39 -4.89 -7.84 7.03
C ASP A 39 -3.91 -6.72 6.65
N SER A 40 -4.00 -5.61 7.33
CA SER A 40 -2.95 -4.59 7.25
C SER A 40 -2.55 -4.10 8.64
N ALA A 41 -2.42 -5.02 9.59
CA ALA A 41 -1.62 -4.69 10.75
C ALA A 41 -0.18 -4.59 10.28
N CYS A 42 0.35 -3.37 10.23
CA CYS A 42 1.77 -3.12 10.27
C CYS A 42 2.26 -3.73 11.59
N GLU A 43 2.63 -5.03 11.59
CA GLU A 43 3.30 -5.63 12.73
C GLU A 43 4.66 -4.95 12.84
N THR A 44 4.77 -4.02 13.78
CA THR A 44 6.03 -3.40 14.23
C THR A 44 6.88 -4.39 15.03
N THR A 45 7.03 -5.59 14.56
CA THR A 45 8.18 -6.42 14.88
C THR A 45 9.17 -6.18 13.75
N ILE A 46 10.08 -5.22 13.97
CA ILE A 46 11.32 -5.15 13.21
C ILE A 46 12.03 -6.47 13.50
N PRO A 47 11.96 -7.51 12.63
CA PRO A 47 13.01 -8.50 12.65
C PRO A 47 14.26 -7.71 12.26
N ASP A 48 15.38 -8.06 12.82
CA ASP A 48 16.70 -7.66 12.33
C ASP A 48 16.80 -8.11 10.86
N ALA A 49 16.05 -7.42 10.02
CA ALA A 49 16.02 -7.62 8.59
C ALA A 49 17.30 -6.95 8.11
N SER A 50 18.31 -7.77 7.96
CA SER A 50 19.38 -7.44 7.04
C SER A 50 18.70 -7.02 5.73
N PHE A 51 18.55 -5.71 5.58
CA PHE A 51 18.20 -5.05 4.34
C PHE A 51 19.27 -5.50 3.36
N SER A 52 18.97 -6.51 2.55
CA SER A 52 19.81 -6.84 1.41
C SER A 52 19.52 -5.78 0.35
N VAL A 53 19.95 -4.55 0.66
CA VAL A 53 20.26 -3.61 -0.41
C VAL A 53 21.34 -4.32 -1.22
N PRO A 54 21.16 -4.56 -2.51
CA PRO A 54 22.29 -4.94 -3.34
C PRO A 54 23.39 -3.95 -2.98
N THR A 55 24.61 -4.43 -2.70
CA THR A 55 25.73 -3.56 -2.35
C THR A 55 25.99 -2.69 -3.56
N LEU A 56 25.30 -1.56 -3.60
CA LEU A 56 25.49 -0.53 -4.61
C LEU A 56 26.87 0.06 -4.35
N ALA A 57 27.75 -0.15 -5.31
CA ALA A 57 28.92 0.66 -5.46
C ALA A 57 28.43 2.10 -5.69
N MET A 58 28.29 2.85 -4.58
CA MET A 58 27.98 4.28 -4.61
C MET A 58 29.15 4.98 -5.28
N GLY A 59 29.07 5.11 -6.60
CA GLY A 59 29.85 6.08 -7.35
C GLY A 59 29.34 7.46 -6.96
N GLY A 60 29.98 8.08 -5.95
CA GLY A 60 29.55 9.35 -5.41
C GLY A 60 29.55 10.46 -6.45
N THR A 61 28.37 10.95 -6.80
CA THR A 61 28.23 12.31 -7.31
C THR A 61 28.12 13.22 -6.09
N GLN A 62 29.25 13.72 -5.60
CA GLN A 62 29.29 14.75 -4.55
C GLN A 62 28.64 16.02 -5.09
N LEU A 63 27.54 16.43 -4.51
CA LEU A 63 27.04 17.80 -4.68
C LEU A 63 28.01 18.77 -4.00
N PRO A 64 28.35 19.92 -4.62
CA PRO A 64 29.30 20.87 -4.05
C PRO A 64 28.73 21.54 -2.81
N GLY A 65 29.25 21.25 -1.62
CA GLY A 65 29.00 22.07 -0.43
C GLY A 65 28.90 21.39 0.93
N GLU A 66 28.82 20.06 1.04
CA GLU A 66 28.79 19.38 2.34
C GLU A 66 29.85 18.27 2.40
N GLU A 67 31.01 18.60 2.92
CA GLU A 67 32.02 17.60 3.31
C GLU A 67 31.51 16.84 4.55
N GLY A 68 31.11 15.56 4.38
CA GLY A 68 31.08 14.59 5.46
C GLY A 68 29.73 14.07 5.94
N ALA A 69 28.57 14.61 5.56
CA ALA A 69 27.28 14.03 5.92
C ALA A 69 26.76 13.09 4.81
N ALA A 70 26.42 11.84 5.17
CA ALA A 70 25.75 10.95 4.21
C ALA A 70 24.42 11.55 3.78
N MET A 71 24.13 11.56 2.48
CA MET A 71 22.86 12.04 1.93
C MET A 71 21.68 11.26 2.54
N LYS A 72 20.69 11.98 3.03
CA LYS A 72 19.44 11.37 3.52
C LYS A 72 18.47 11.16 2.38
N ILE A 73 17.94 9.96 2.22
CA ILE A 73 17.05 9.57 1.13
C ILE A 73 15.67 9.20 1.69
N CYS A 74 14.62 9.70 1.06
CA CYS A 74 13.25 9.31 1.34
C CYS A 74 12.56 8.84 0.05
N CYS A 75 12.18 7.56 0.02
CA CYS A 75 11.33 6.98 -1.00
C CYS A 75 9.90 6.96 -0.47
N LEU A 76 9.05 7.87 -0.94
CA LEU A 76 7.62 7.81 -0.70
C LEU A 76 7.02 6.71 -1.57
N THR A 77 6.30 5.78 -0.98
CA THR A 77 5.67 4.68 -1.70
C THR A 77 4.18 4.59 -1.40
N PHE A 78 3.39 4.33 -2.45
CA PHE A 78 1.95 4.21 -2.38
C PHE A 78 1.51 2.86 -2.92
N ASP A 79 0.91 2.03 -2.07
CA ASP A 79 0.40 0.72 -2.43
C ASP A 79 -1.10 0.79 -2.80
N ASP A 80 -1.59 -0.21 -3.53
CA ASP A 80 -2.99 -0.48 -3.86
C ASP A 80 -3.69 0.48 -4.83
N GLY A 81 -2.99 1.53 -5.33
CA GLY A 81 -3.52 2.43 -6.34
C GLY A 81 -3.59 1.84 -7.76
N PRO A 82 -4.08 2.62 -8.73
CA PRO A 82 -4.59 3.98 -8.58
C PRO A 82 -6.00 4.04 -8.00
N SER A 83 -6.39 5.21 -7.46
CA SER A 83 -7.68 5.47 -6.86
C SER A 83 -8.27 6.84 -7.29
N LYS A 84 -9.47 7.15 -6.80
CA LYS A 84 -10.04 8.50 -6.96
C LYS A 84 -9.16 9.61 -6.37
N TYR A 85 -8.22 9.26 -5.50
CA TYR A 85 -7.33 10.21 -4.83
C TYR A 85 -5.97 10.38 -5.52
N THR A 86 -5.63 9.53 -6.47
CA THR A 86 -4.37 9.63 -7.23
C THR A 86 -4.10 11.06 -7.74
N PRO A 87 -5.07 11.81 -8.33
CA PRO A 87 -4.81 13.18 -8.79
C PRO A 87 -4.39 14.13 -7.67
N GLN A 88 -4.96 13.98 -6.47
CA GLN A 88 -4.57 14.81 -5.32
C GLN A 88 -3.19 14.44 -4.78
N VAL A 89 -2.83 13.14 -4.80
CA VAL A 89 -1.49 12.67 -4.45
C VAL A 89 -0.46 13.27 -5.41
N LEU A 90 -0.70 13.17 -6.71
CA LEU A 90 0.19 13.74 -7.74
C LEU A 90 0.35 15.25 -7.57
N ALA A 91 -0.75 15.98 -7.35
CA ALA A 91 -0.71 17.43 -7.16
C ALA A 91 0.05 17.84 -5.87
N ALA A 92 0.04 17.02 -4.82
CA ALA A 92 0.81 17.28 -3.61
C ALA A 92 2.30 17.04 -3.84
N LEU A 93 2.67 15.96 -4.53
CA LEU A 93 4.04 15.62 -4.89
C LEU A 93 4.67 16.68 -5.80
N GLU A 94 3.94 17.15 -6.81
CA GLU A 94 4.38 18.18 -7.76
C GLU A 94 4.76 19.49 -7.04
N LYS A 95 3.98 19.94 -6.06
CA LYS A 95 4.25 21.17 -5.29
C LYS A 95 5.59 21.17 -4.59
N CYS A 96 6.11 20.00 -4.24
CA CYS A 96 7.38 19.81 -3.54
C CYS A 96 8.48 19.27 -4.45
N ASP A 97 8.25 19.19 -5.76
CA ASP A 97 9.13 18.52 -6.73
C ASP A 97 9.57 17.12 -6.27
N ALA A 98 8.67 16.43 -5.57
CA ALA A 98 8.93 15.11 -5.01
C ALA A 98 8.57 14.03 -6.02
N LYS A 99 9.42 13.01 -6.14
CA LYS A 99 9.12 11.80 -6.89
C LYS A 99 8.78 10.65 -5.94
N ALA A 100 7.91 9.76 -6.38
CA ALA A 100 7.41 8.65 -5.58
C ALA A 100 7.34 7.36 -6.40
N THR A 101 7.16 6.23 -5.73
CA THR A 101 6.91 4.92 -6.36
C THR A 101 5.51 4.44 -6.02
N PHE A 102 4.75 4.05 -7.03
CA PHE A 102 3.39 3.52 -6.89
C PHE A 102 3.41 2.02 -7.17
N PHE A 103 3.14 1.20 -6.15
CA PHE A 103 2.95 -0.25 -6.25
C PHE A 103 1.49 -0.53 -6.56
N VAL A 104 1.19 -0.70 -7.85
CA VAL A 104 -0.17 -0.64 -8.36
C VAL A 104 -0.88 -1.99 -8.35
N THR A 105 -2.20 -1.94 -8.26
CA THR A 105 -3.10 -3.08 -8.35
C THR A 105 -4.10 -2.92 -9.51
N ALA A 106 -4.81 -3.99 -9.83
CA ALA A 106 -5.88 -3.98 -10.85
C ALA A 106 -7.18 -4.59 -10.32
N GLN A 107 -7.45 -4.38 -9.02
CA GLN A 107 -8.68 -4.82 -8.36
C GLN A 107 -9.90 -4.13 -8.98
N ASP A 108 -11.10 -4.66 -8.75
CA ASP A 108 -12.35 -4.05 -9.22
C ASP A 108 -12.47 -2.57 -8.78
N ALA A 109 -11.98 -2.23 -7.59
CA ALA A 109 -11.99 -0.87 -7.04
C ALA A 109 -11.08 0.12 -7.79
N ASN A 110 -10.11 -0.37 -8.58
CA ASN A 110 -9.18 0.45 -9.34
C ASN A 110 -9.62 0.66 -10.80
N GLN A 111 -10.55 -0.14 -11.33
CA GLN A 111 -10.84 -0.20 -12.78
C GLN A 111 -11.17 1.16 -13.38
N ASP A 112 -11.94 1.99 -12.68
CA ASP A 112 -12.33 3.34 -13.15
C ASP A 112 -11.16 4.33 -13.13
N TYR A 113 -10.04 3.99 -12.51
CA TYR A 113 -8.90 4.88 -12.25
C TYR A 113 -7.62 4.45 -12.97
N LEU A 114 -7.61 3.33 -13.67
CA LEU A 114 -6.42 2.80 -14.36
C LEU A 114 -5.83 3.77 -15.39
N SER A 115 -6.63 4.68 -15.94
CA SER A 115 -6.13 5.73 -16.84
C SER A 115 -5.13 6.68 -16.15
N TYR A 116 -5.16 6.83 -14.81
CA TYR A 116 -4.19 7.64 -14.08
C TYR A 116 -2.77 7.06 -14.07
N LEU A 117 -2.58 5.81 -14.51
CA LEU A 117 -1.24 5.24 -14.72
C LEU A 117 -0.41 6.08 -15.69
N THR A 118 -1.03 6.57 -16.76
CA THR A 118 -0.38 7.49 -17.71
C THR A 118 0.02 8.82 -17.06
N ASP A 119 -0.79 9.35 -16.17
CA ASP A 119 -0.49 10.60 -15.45
C ASP A 119 0.65 10.40 -14.44
N ILE A 120 0.67 9.25 -13.73
CA ILE A 120 1.75 8.86 -12.82
C ILE A 120 3.09 8.80 -13.56
N GLU A 121 3.11 8.11 -14.71
CA GLU A 121 4.32 7.97 -15.54
C GLU A 121 4.76 9.31 -16.13
N ALA A 122 3.82 10.09 -16.72
CA ALA A 122 4.10 11.40 -17.31
C ALA A 122 4.63 12.41 -16.30
N ALA A 123 4.22 12.32 -15.02
CA ALA A 123 4.74 13.12 -13.93
C ALA A 123 6.14 12.67 -13.44
N GLY A 124 6.72 11.63 -14.03
CA GLY A 124 8.04 11.11 -13.72
C GLY A 124 8.12 10.31 -12.42
N HIS A 125 6.99 9.78 -11.95
CA HIS A 125 6.96 8.82 -10.84
C HIS A 125 7.23 7.41 -11.37
N GLN A 126 7.68 6.54 -10.47
CA GLN A 126 7.88 5.14 -10.77
C GLN A 126 6.59 4.35 -10.56
N ILE A 127 6.26 3.48 -11.52
CA ILE A 127 5.24 2.44 -11.35
C ILE A 127 5.94 1.12 -11.09
N ALA A 128 5.43 0.35 -10.11
CA ALA A 128 5.91 -0.97 -9.73
C ALA A 128 4.73 -1.92 -9.54
N LEU A 129 4.98 -3.23 -9.56
CA LEU A 129 3.93 -4.24 -9.47
C LEU A 129 3.59 -4.54 -8.01
N HIS A 130 2.28 -4.68 -7.72
CA HIS A 130 1.83 -5.18 -6.42
C HIS A 130 1.05 -6.48 -6.58
N SER A 131 -0.15 -6.43 -7.12
CA SER A 131 -1.01 -7.61 -7.37
C SER A 131 -2.16 -7.22 -8.28
N ALA A 132 -2.67 -8.14 -9.10
CA ALA A 132 -3.90 -7.89 -9.83
C ALA A 132 -5.12 -7.95 -8.90
N SER A 133 -5.17 -8.93 -8.00
CA SER A 133 -6.35 -9.23 -7.19
C SER A 133 -6.25 -8.83 -5.73
N HIS A 134 -5.04 -8.66 -5.20
CA HIS A 134 -4.73 -8.45 -3.78
C HIS A 134 -5.42 -9.46 -2.83
N SER A 135 -5.73 -10.65 -3.32
CA SER A 135 -6.40 -11.70 -2.57
C SER A 135 -5.39 -12.69 -2.00
N TYR A 136 -5.04 -12.56 -0.71
CA TYR A 136 -4.04 -13.40 -0.03
C TYR A 136 -4.30 -14.90 -0.18
N SER A 137 -5.55 -15.33 -0.03
CA SER A 137 -5.92 -16.74 -0.18
C SER A 137 -5.70 -17.27 -1.60
N ARG A 138 -5.73 -16.39 -2.60
CA ARG A 138 -5.51 -16.73 -4.01
C ARG A 138 -4.03 -16.65 -4.35
N ILE A 139 -3.40 -15.49 -4.12
CA ILE A 139 -2.03 -15.23 -4.56
C ILE A 139 -1.01 -16.09 -3.81
N TYR A 140 -1.25 -16.37 -2.51
CA TYR A 140 -0.34 -17.18 -1.70
C TYR A 140 -0.71 -18.66 -1.59
N SER A 141 -1.71 -19.14 -2.33
CA SER A 141 -2.04 -20.57 -2.35
C SER A 141 -0.95 -21.42 -3.01
N SER A 142 -0.18 -20.85 -3.93
CA SER A 142 1.05 -21.43 -4.50
C SER A 142 1.89 -20.33 -5.17
N THR A 143 3.16 -20.62 -5.42
CA THR A 143 4.03 -19.71 -6.20
C THR A 143 3.51 -19.49 -7.61
N GLU A 144 2.92 -20.52 -8.23
CA GLU A 144 2.32 -20.44 -9.56
C GLU A 144 1.16 -19.45 -9.58
N ASN A 145 0.26 -19.49 -8.61
CA ASN A 145 -0.88 -18.58 -8.52
C ASN A 145 -0.44 -17.14 -8.29
N PHE A 146 0.62 -16.91 -7.53
CA PHE A 146 1.22 -15.57 -7.40
C PHE A 146 1.68 -15.03 -8.76
N TRP A 147 2.44 -15.83 -9.53
CA TRP A 147 2.93 -15.39 -10.83
C TRP A 147 1.85 -15.28 -11.90
N LEU A 148 0.78 -16.05 -11.80
CA LEU A 148 -0.41 -15.88 -12.64
C LEU A 148 -1.11 -14.54 -12.34
N ASP A 149 -1.18 -14.15 -11.08
CA ASP A 149 -1.74 -12.85 -10.66
C ASP A 149 -0.86 -11.68 -11.14
N ILE A 150 0.46 -11.75 -10.98
CA ILE A 150 1.39 -10.76 -11.54
C ILE A 150 1.30 -10.67 -13.06
N LYS A 151 1.17 -11.79 -13.75
CA LYS A 151 0.96 -11.82 -15.22
C LYS A 151 -0.35 -11.13 -15.60
N ALA A 152 -1.42 -11.36 -14.85
CA ALA A 152 -2.71 -10.70 -15.06
C ALA A 152 -2.60 -9.19 -14.85
N LEU A 153 -1.89 -8.75 -13.78
CA LEU A 153 -1.62 -7.34 -13.54
C LEU A 153 -0.91 -6.71 -14.76
N ARG A 154 0.23 -7.28 -15.18
CA ARG A 154 0.98 -6.77 -16.35
C ARG A 154 0.12 -6.67 -17.61
N ALA A 155 -0.72 -7.67 -17.86
CA ALA A 155 -1.63 -7.66 -19.02
C ALA A 155 -2.65 -6.51 -18.96
N THR A 156 -3.12 -6.16 -17.76
CA THR A 156 -4.02 -5.01 -17.56
C THR A 156 -3.27 -3.69 -17.76
N LEU A 157 -2.09 -3.55 -17.14
CA LEU A 157 -1.28 -2.32 -17.20
C LEU A 157 -0.79 -2.02 -18.63
N ALA A 158 -0.53 -3.03 -19.46
CA ALA A 158 -0.07 -2.89 -20.85
C ALA A 158 -1.04 -2.11 -21.75
N ASN A 159 -2.29 -1.91 -21.34
CA ASN A 159 -3.23 -1.04 -22.04
C ASN A 159 -2.97 0.46 -21.83
N TYR A 160 -2.12 0.82 -20.88
CA TYR A 160 -1.91 2.20 -20.41
C TYR A 160 -0.45 2.64 -20.48
N ILE A 161 0.49 1.75 -20.17
CA ILE A 161 1.92 2.04 -20.01
C ILE A 161 2.80 0.93 -20.59
N ASP A 162 4.10 1.22 -20.78
CA ASP A 162 5.10 0.20 -21.13
C ASP A 162 5.44 -0.66 -19.90
N VAL A 163 4.89 -1.87 -19.86
CA VAL A 163 5.12 -2.80 -18.76
C VAL A 163 6.48 -3.50 -18.82
N ASP A 164 7.19 -3.46 -19.94
CA ASP A 164 8.49 -4.13 -20.08
C ASP A 164 9.60 -3.38 -19.34
N ALA A 165 9.38 -2.09 -19.07
CA ALA A 165 10.24 -1.28 -18.22
C ALA A 165 10.06 -1.53 -16.71
N ILE A 166 9.05 -2.31 -16.29
CA ILE A 166 8.76 -2.53 -14.86
C ILE A 166 9.50 -3.76 -14.35
N HIS A 167 10.49 -3.53 -13.48
CA HIS A 167 11.32 -4.56 -12.84
C HIS A 167 11.20 -4.61 -11.32
N TRP A 168 10.40 -3.76 -10.71
CA TRP A 168 10.18 -3.72 -9.27
C TRP A 168 8.80 -4.23 -8.89
N LEU A 169 8.75 -4.95 -7.77
CA LEU A 169 7.51 -5.38 -7.16
C LEU A 169 7.56 -5.22 -5.63
N ARG A 170 6.37 -5.19 -5.02
CA ARG A 170 6.20 -5.36 -3.57
C ARG A 170 5.20 -6.49 -3.34
N PHE A 171 5.57 -7.42 -2.46
CA PHE A 171 4.67 -8.50 -2.08
C PHE A 171 3.53 -7.96 -1.20
N PRO A 172 2.24 -8.26 -1.47
CA PRO A 172 1.15 -7.93 -0.57
C PRO A 172 1.41 -8.36 0.88
N GLY A 173 1.40 -7.39 1.81
CA GLY A 173 1.75 -7.58 3.21
C GLY A 173 3.25 -7.71 3.51
N GLY A 174 4.11 -7.44 2.53
CA GLY A 174 5.57 -7.48 2.66
C GLY A 174 6.19 -8.87 2.45
N SER A 175 7.49 -8.88 2.24
CA SER A 175 8.26 -10.11 1.94
C SER A 175 8.47 -11.03 3.14
N THR A 176 8.15 -10.55 4.34
CA THR A 176 8.27 -11.29 5.62
C THR A 176 6.92 -11.65 6.23
N ASN A 177 5.79 -11.35 5.54
CA ASN A 177 4.47 -11.61 6.07
C ASN A 177 4.27 -13.10 6.42
N THR A 178 3.58 -13.35 7.52
CA THR A 178 3.25 -14.70 7.99
C THR A 178 1.83 -15.14 7.59
N VAL A 179 1.00 -14.22 7.11
CA VAL A 179 -0.37 -14.52 6.65
C VAL A 179 -0.33 -15.49 5.47
N SER A 180 0.66 -15.34 4.58
CA SER A 180 0.91 -16.24 3.46
C SER A 180 1.09 -17.71 3.88
N HIS A 181 1.62 -17.97 5.08
CA HIS A 181 1.83 -19.32 5.59
C HIS A 181 0.52 -20.11 5.73
N ARG A 182 -0.59 -19.41 5.97
CA ARG A 182 -1.92 -20.00 6.10
C ARG A 182 -2.38 -20.66 4.79
N TYR A 183 -1.89 -20.16 3.66
CA TYR A 183 -2.35 -20.56 2.33
C TYR A 183 -1.34 -21.42 1.58
N GLY A 184 -0.06 -21.03 1.55
CA GLY A 184 0.99 -21.70 0.79
C GLY A 184 2.09 -22.36 1.64
N GLY A 185 1.91 -22.37 2.96
CA GLY A 185 2.88 -22.93 3.89
C GLY A 185 4.06 -22.00 4.21
N ARG A 186 4.86 -22.39 5.20
CA ARG A 186 5.91 -21.53 5.79
C ARG A 186 7.03 -21.12 4.82
N GLN A 187 7.20 -21.84 3.71
CA GLN A 187 8.28 -21.57 2.76
C GLN A 187 7.85 -20.73 1.56
N ILE A 188 6.55 -20.41 1.44
CA ILE A 188 6.01 -19.73 0.27
C ILE A 188 6.75 -18.42 -0.05
N MET A 189 7.00 -17.57 0.94
CA MET A 189 7.69 -16.30 0.73
C MET A 189 9.16 -16.47 0.34
N GLN A 190 9.86 -17.45 0.92
CA GLN A 190 11.24 -17.76 0.52
C GLN A 190 11.31 -18.22 -0.95
N GLN A 191 10.37 -19.07 -1.36
CA GLN A 191 10.28 -19.54 -2.75
C GLN A 191 9.95 -18.39 -3.70
N LEU A 192 9.00 -17.52 -3.35
CA LEU A 192 8.61 -16.37 -4.17
C LEU A 192 9.75 -15.36 -4.34
N LYS A 193 10.51 -15.08 -3.28
CA LYS A 193 11.70 -14.20 -3.36
C LYS A 193 12.75 -14.76 -4.32
N ALA A 194 13.09 -16.04 -4.18
CA ALA A 194 14.05 -16.70 -5.08
C ALA A 194 13.56 -16.71 -6.54
N GLN A 195 12.25 -16.90 -6.76
CA GLN A 195 11.68 -16.85 -8.10
C GLN A 195 11.62 -15.43 -8.66
N ALA A 196 11.42 -14.40 -7.82
CA ALA A 196 11.45 -13.01 -8.26
C ALA A 196 12.83 -12.66 -8.82
N GLU A 197 13.90 -12.98 -8.11
CA GLU A 197 15.27 -12.80 -8.58
C GLU A 197 15.54 -13.54 -9.90
N GLN A 198 15.15 -14.81 -9.99
CA GLN A 198 15.29 -15.62 -11.23
C GLN A 198 14.53 -15.04 -12.43
N LYS A 199 13.45 -14.33 -12.18
CA LYS A 199 12.61 -13.68 -13.22
C LYS A 199 13.05 -12.24 -13.52
N GLY A 200 14.13 -11.76 -12.88
CA GLY A 200 14.64 -10.41 -13.08
C GLY A 200 13.84 -9.32 -12.37
N TYR A 201 13.06 -9.66 -11.35
CA TYR A 201 12.39 -8.69 -10.50
C TYR A 201 13.21 -8.39 -9.26
N ALA A 202 13.37 -7.10 -8.95
CA ALA A 202 13.73 -6.63 -7.63
C ALA A 202 12.45 -6.44 -6.79
N TRP A 203 12.59 -6.53 -5.47
CA TRP A 203 11.48 -6.31 -4.54
C TRP A 203 11.96 -5.50 -3.34
N ILE A 204 11.04 -4.77 -2.71
CA ILE A 204 11.34 -3.93 -1.57
C ILE A 204 10.15 -3.88 -0.61
N ASP A 205 10.44 -3.96 0.69
CA ASP A 205 9.51 -3.67 1.77
C ASP A 205 9.61 -2.18 2.18
N TRP A 206 9.38 -1.87 3.43
CA TRP A 206 9.45 -0.53 4.01
C TRP A 206 10.11 -0.58 5.39
N ASN A 207 10.64 0.54 5.83
CA ASN A 207 11.16 0.74 7.18
C ASN A 207 10.48 1.91 7.91
N VAL A 208 9.54 2.60 7.25
CA VAL A 208 8.69 3.65 7.82
C VAL A 208 7.25 3.35 7.44
N CYS A 209 6.36 3.21 8.44
CA CYS A 209 4.95 2.91 8.21
C CYS A 209 4.05 4.08 8.61
N ALA A 210 3.24 4.55 7.68
CA ALA A 210 2.24 5.58 7.97
C ALA A 210 1.03 5.04 8.75
N GLU A 211 0.82 3.71 8.77
CA GLU A 211 -0.34 3.01 9.36
C GLU A 211 -1.70 3.49 8.83
N ASP A 212 -1.72 4.12 7.67
CA ASP A 212 -2.84 4.85 7.09
C ASP A 212 -4.02 3.96 6.64
N ALA A 213 -3.76 2.67 6.38
CA ALA A 213 -4.77 1.68 5.97
C ALA A 213 -5.13 0.69 7.10
N THR A 214 -4.84 1.04 8.36
CA THR A 214 -5.14 0.17 9.50
C THR A 214 -6.59 0.27 9.98
N ALA A 215 -7.06 -0.75 10.73
CA ALA A 215 -8.40 -0.78 11.31
C ALA A 215 -8.65 0.34 12.37
N SER A 216 -7.59 1.00 12.85
CA SER A 216 -7.69 2.15 13.75
C SER A 216 -8.18 3.43 13.09
N HIS A 217 -8.20 3.47 11.74
CA HIS A 217 -8.59 4.63 10.94
C HIS A 217 -7.92 5.93 11.42
N PRO A 218 -6.58 6.03 11.37
CA PRO A 218 -5.87 7.20 11.88
C PRO A 218 -6.24 8.44 11.08
N ASN A 219 -6.30 9.59 11.76
CA ASN A 219 -6.45 10.88 11.09
C ASN A 219 -5.09 11.37 10.55
N ALA A 220 -5.12 12.43 9.72
CA ALA A 220 -3.92 12.99 9.08
C ALA A 220 -2.79 13.30 10.07
N ALA A 221 -3.12 13.86 11.25
CA ALA A 221 -2.11 14.18 12.27
C ALA A 221 -1.49 12.93 12.91
N GLN A 222 -2.22 11.82 12.99
CA GLN A 222 -1.68 10.54 13.47
C GLN A 222 -0.76 9.90 12.41
N ILE A 223 -1.18 9.93 11.14
CA ILE A 223 -0.39 9.45 9.99
C ILE A 223 0.96 10.19 9.95
N LEU A 224 0.95 11.52 10.04
CA LEU A 224 2.18 12.32 10.10
C LEU A 224 3.08 11.90 11.28
N ARG A 225 2.51 11.72 12.48
CA ARG A 225 3.30 11.30 13.66
C ARG A 225 3.90 9.91 13.50
N ASN A 226 3.19 8.97 12.88
CA ASN A 226 3.70 7.62 12.61
C ASN A 226 4.94 7.71 11.71
N VAL A 227 4.84 8.44 10.59
CA VAL A 227 5.98 8.67 9.70
C VAL A 227 7.15 9.33 10.43
N GLN A 228 6.90 10.36 11.24
CA GLN A 228 7.93 11.06 12.00
C GLN A 228 8.64 10.15 13.01
N ASN A 229 7.89 9.31 13.71
CA ASN A 229 8.44 8.41 14.73
C ASN A 229 9.35 7.35 14.12
N ASP A 230 8.92 6.74 13.01
CA ASP A 230 9.69 5.67 12.36
C ASP A 230 10.91 6.22 11.61
N ALA A 231 10.78 7.41 11.00
CA ALA A 231 11.83 8.01 10.16
C ALA A 231 12.94 8.71 10.94
N LYS A 232 12.71 9.10 12.20
CA LYS A 232 13.55 10.06 12.95
C LYS A 232 15.07 9.75 12.97
N ASP A 233 15.45 8.47 13.02
CA ASP A 233 16.83 8.03 13.14
C ASP A 233 17.34 7.31 11.87
N GLN A 234 16.56 7.32 10.79
CA GLN A 234 16.91 6.67 9.53
C GLN A 234 17.67 7.63 8.61
N SER A 235 18.68 7.12 7.91
CA SER A 235 19.31 7.85 6.78
C SER A 235 18.62 7.56 5.45
N ILE A 236 17.99 6.39 5.33
CA ILE A 236 17.20 5.97 4.18
C ILE A 236 15.82 5.58 4.69
N CYS A 237 14.77 6.26 4.21
CA CYS A 237 13.38 5.97 4.50
C CYS A 237 12.70 5.41 3.27
N VAL A 238 12.06 4.25 3.40
CA VAL A 238 11.06 3.75 2.46
C VAL A 238 9.73 3.79 3.18
N VAL A 239 8.90 4.79 2.83
CA VAL A 239 7.66 5.08 3.54
C VAL A 239 6.50 4.34 2.91
N LEU A 240 5.85 3.46 3.67
CA LEU A 240 4.61 2.81 3.25
C LEU A 240 3.42 3.72 3.50
N MET A 241 2.71 4.04 2.45
CA MET A 241 1.38 4.67 2.41
C MET A 241 0.52 3.94 1.39
N HIS A 242 -0.77 4.24 1.35
CA HIS A 242 -1.69 3.63 0.40
C HIS A 242 -2.45 4.67 -0.42
N ASP A 243 -2.73 4.34 -1.68
CA ASP A 243 -3.55 5.13 -2.59
C ASP A 243 -4.84 4.36 -2.93
N THR A 244 -5.75 4.27 -1.96
CA THR A 244 -7.04 3.59 -2.12
C THR A 244 -8.21 4.55 -2.02
N ASN A 245 -9.41 4.11 -2.41
CA ASN A 245 -10.62 4.90 -2.24
C ASN A 245 -10.98 5.20 -0.77
N ALA A 246 -10.30 4.57 0.19
CA ALA A 246 -10.50 4.75 1.63
C ALA A 246 -9.45 5.67 2.30
N THR A 247 -8.32 5.95 1.66
CA THR A 247 -7.16 6.64 2.26
C THR A 247 -7.23 8.17 2.12
N HIS A 248 -8.38 8.75 2.36
CA HIS A 248 -8.60 10.19 2.34
C HIS A 248 -7.72 10.96 3.36
N GLU A 249 -7.46 10.37 4.53
CA GLU A 249 -6.62 11.01 5.54
C GLU A 249 -5.14 11.01 5.14
N THR A 250 -4.69 10.05 4.34
CA THR A 250 -3.34 10.02 3.74
C THR A 250 -3.13 11.24 2.84
N VAL A 251 -4.12 11.52 1.97
CA VAL A 251 -4.07 12.70 1.08
C VAL A 251 -3.99 14.00 1.88
N LYS A 252 -4.69 14.10 3.01
CA LYS A 252 -4.61 15.26 3.89
C LYS A 252 -3.28 15.38 4.62
N ALA A 253 -2.67 14.24 5.00
CA ALA A 253 -1.40 14.21 5.71
C ALA A 253 -0.20 14.48 4.78
N LEU A 254 -0.35 14.15 3.49
CA LEU A 254 0.77 14.17 2.55
C LEU A 254 1.51 15.51 2.45
N PRO A 255 0.85 16.68 2.37
CA PRO A 255 1.56 17.96 2.37
C PRO A 255 2.47 18.16 3.58
N ASP A 256 1.96 17.84 4.78
CA ASP A 256 2.72 18.00 6.03
C ASP A 256 3.86 16.99 6.12
N ILE A 257 3.68 15.76 5.59
CA ILE A 257 4.73 14.75 5.47
C ILE A 257 5.84 15.26 4.55
N LEU A 258 5.51 15.77 3.37
CA LEU A 258 6.46 16.31 2.39
C LEU A 258 7.26 17.46 2.99
N GLU A 259 6.60 18.41 3.63
CA GLU A 259 7.25 19.55 4.31
C GLU A 259 8.20 19.07 5.40
N TRP A 260 7.76 18.13 6.25
CA TRP A 260 8.60 17.61 7.33
C TRP A 260 9.81 16.84 6.80
N VAL A 261 9.65 16.00 5.80
CA VAL A 261 10.73 15.22 5.16
C VAL A 261 11.78 16.18 4.59
N ALA A 262 11.35 17.19 3.82
CA ALA A 262 12.24 18.22 3.26
C ALA A 262 12.97 19.01 4.36
N ALA A 263 12.25 19.44 5.41
CA ALA A 263 12.83 20.18 6.55
C ALA A 263 13.85 19.37 7.36
N LYS A 264 13.80 18.02 7.28
CA LYS A 264 14.79 17.11 7.89
C LYS A 264 16.01 16.83 6.99
N GLY A 265 16.07 17.45 5.81
CA GLY A 265 17.18 17.34 4.87
C GLY A 265 17.17 16.03 4.08
N TYR A 266 16.02 15.39 3.93
CA TYR A 266 15.89 14.25 3.03
C TYR A 266 15.69 14.72 1.58
N HIS A 267 16.23 13.95 0.65
CA HIS A 267 15.98 14.07 -0.77
C HIS A 267 14.98 13.00 -1.21
N PHE A 268 14.03 13.39 -2.05
CA PHE A 268 13.02 12.48 -2.56
C PHE A 268 13.56 11.69 -3.75
N PHE A 269 13.47 10.36 -3.64
CA PHE A 269 13.88 9.43 -4.69
C PHE A 269 12.75 8.43 -4.97
N THR A 270 12.65 7.96 -6.20
CA THR A 270 11.93 6.70 -6.46
C THR A 270 12.77 5.52 -5.95
N VAL A 271 12.13 4.36 -5.79
CA VAL A 271 12.83 3.13 -5.41
C VAL A 271 13.91 2.77 -6.45
N GLN A 272 13.62 2.97 -7.73
CA GLN A 272 14.58 2.77 -8.82
C GLN A 272 15.79 3.69 -8.66
N GLN A 273 15.59 4.98 -8.49
CA GLN A 273 16.68 5.96 -8.33
C GLN A 273 17.53 5.72 -7.07
N MET A 274 16.90 5.25 -5.98
CA MET A 274 17.64 4.88 -4.77
C MET A 274 18.54 3.66 -5.01
N ALA A 275 18.17 2.77 -5.94
CA ALA A 275 18.90 1.54 -6.23
C ALA A 275 20.01 1.71 -7.29
N GLU A 276 20.04 2.80 -7.99
CA GLU A 276 21.09 3.19 -8.98
C GLU A 276 22.27 3.88 -8.31
#